data_c6021bbc027f94c86827c13b007e0688
#
_entry.id   c6021bbc027f94c86827c13b007e0688
#
_cell.length_a   1.000
_cell.length_b   1.000
_cell.length_c   1.000
_cell.angle_alpha   90.00
_cell.angle_beta   90.00
_cell.angle_gamma   90.00
#
_symmetry.space_group_name_H-M   'P 1'
#
loop_
_entity.id
_entity.type
_entity.pdbx_description
1 polymer ?
#
loop_
_entity_poly.entity_id
_entity_poly.type
_entity_poly.pdbx_seq_one_letter_code
_entity_poly.pdbx_strand_id
1 'polypeptide(L)'
;FYVPLSIISSLIIAFLVSKVKLKHNYLKVIFYIPSLTSGAAMIFVWKSLLSATSLNFDMGYTALVAIIAISLYGCLGGNMLIYLAAMTGIDPKVYEAADIDGASKWNQFLHITVPLLRPSTYFIFTTTLIGSFQLFDVIYLLGLYNNDKAISPVVQIYLSAKELRFGYGSAMSVVLFVFIMIITVITQLFVKE
;
A
#
# COMPACT_ATOMS: atom_id res chain seq x y z
N PHE A 1 3.72 6.06 8.35
CA PHE A 1 4.55 4.84 8.30
C PHE A 1 4.11 3.85 7.23
N TYR A 2 2.79 3.61 7.05
CA TYR A 2 2.26 2.65 6.09
C TYR A 2 2.70 2.94 4.64
N VAL A 3 2.53 4.17 4.16
CA VAL A 3 2.80 4.56 2.78
C VAL A 3 4.27 4.37 2.38
N PRO A 4 5.26 4.90 3.11
CA PRO A 4 6.68 4.64 2.78
C PRO A 4 7.03 3.15 2.81
N LEU A 5 6.50 2.42 3.79
CA LEU A 5 6.78 0.99 3.94
C LEU A 5 6.20 0.19 2.77
N SER A 6 5.00 0.53 2.27
CA SER A 6 4.38 -0.13 1.12
C SER A 6 5.18 0.12 -0.17
N ILE A 7 5.67 1.34 -0.38
CA ILE A 7 6.48 1.70 -1.54
C ILE A 7 7.81 0.94 -1.53
N ILE A 8 8.53 1.00 -0.42
CA ILE A 8 9.85 0.38 -0.30
C ILE A 8 9.73 -1.14 -0.44
N SER A 9 8.79 -1.77 0.26
CA SER A 9 8.63 -3.22 0.21
C SER A 9 8.19 -3.71 -1.17
N SER A 10 7.25 -3.05 -1.82
CA SER A 10 6.79 -3.43 -3.16
C SER A 10 7.86 -3.20 -4.23
N LEU A 11 8.67 -2.15 -4.12
CA LEU A 11 9.80 -1.88 -5.02
C LEU A 11 10.89 -2.95 -4.87
N ILE A 12 11.25 -3.32 -3.63
CA ILE A 12 12.23 -4.38 -3.36
C ILE A 12 11.75 -5.72 -3.92
N ILE A 13 10.48 -6.08 -3.66
CA ILE A 13 9.91 -7.33 -4.16
C ILE A 13 9.87 -7.33 -5.70
N ALA A 14 9.46 -6.23 -6.33
CA ALA A 14 9.48 -6.10 -7.79
C ALA A 14 10.90 -6.29 -8.36
N PHE A 15 11.90 -5.67 -7.73
CA PHE A 15 13.30 -5.83 -8.13
C PHE A 15 13.78 -7.27 -7.98
N LEU A 16 13.51 -7.94 -6.86
CA LEU A 16 13.88 -9.34 -6.65
C LEU A 16 13.20 -10.27 -7.65
N VAL A 17 11.90 -10.07 -7.90
CA VAL A 17 11.14 -10.85 -8.87
C VAL A 17 11.65 -10.63 -10.29
N SER A 18 12.04 -9.40 -10.65
CA SER A 18 12.59 -9.09 -11.99
C SER A 18 13.89 -9.82 -12.30
N LYS A 19 14.69 -10.16 -11.28
CA LYS A 19 15.98 -10.87 -11.43
C LYS A 19 15.84 -12.38 -11.64
N VAL A 20 14.71 -12.99 -11.32
CA VAL A 20 14.52 -14.44 -11.38
C VAL A 20 13.97 -14.86 -12.74
N LYS A 21 14.85 -15.14 -13.70
CA LYS A 21 14.50 -15.43 -15.11
C LYS A 21 13.58 -16.66 -15.32
N LEU A 22 13.76 -17.73 -14.57
CA LEU A 22 13.06 -19.03 -14.81
C LEU A 22 11.74 -19.20 -14.03
N LYS A 23 11.56 -18.50 -12.91
CA LYS A 23 10.37 -18.63 -12.04
C LYS A 23 9.55 -17.33 -11.93
N HIS A 24 9.81 -16.40 -12.82
CA HIS A 24 9.23 -15.06 -12.81
C HIS A 24 7.69 -15.04 -12.75
N ASN A 25 7.03 -15.91 -13.53
CA ASN A 25 5.58 -15.94 -13.56
C ASN A 25 4.96 -16.53 -12.28
N TYR A 26 5.57 -17.57 -11.71
CA TYR A 26 5.07 -18.17 -10.46
C TYR A 26 5.20 -17.21 -9.27
N LEU A 27 6.33 -16.50 -9.18
CA LEU A 27 6.54 -15.53 -8.11
C LEU A 27 5.55 -14.36 -8.21
N LYS A 28 5.27 -13.85 -9.41
CA LYS A 28 4.23 -12.84 -9.61
C LYS A 28 2.88 -13.31 -9.09
N VAL A 29 2.50 -14.55 -9.42
CA VAL A 29 1.22 -15.12 -8.97
C VAL A 29 1.17 -15.25 -7.45
N ILE A 30 2.23 -15.79 -6.83
CA ILE A 30 2.28 -15.98 -5.37
C ILE A 30 2.11 -14.65 -4.62
N PHE A 31 2.83 -13.60 -5.03
CA PHE A 31 2.71 -12.29 -4.40
C PHE A 31 1.41 -11.55 -4.75
N TYR A 32 0.76 -11.91 -5.86
CA TYR A 32 -0.47 -11.27 -6.30
C TYR A 32 -1.74 -11.94 -5.77
N ILE A 33 -1.70 -13.23 -5.40
CA ILE A 33 -2.85 -13.98 -4.83
C ILE A 33 -3.53 -13.23 -3.69
N PRO A 34 -2.81 -12.64 -2.70
CA PRO A 34 -3.46 -11.91 -1.61
C PRO A 34 -4.35 -10.76 -2.08
N SER A 35 -3.91 -10.02 -3.11
CA SER A 35 -4.68 -8.89 -3.65
C SER A 35 -5.88 -9.30 -4.51
N LEU A 36 -5.95 -10.57 -4.95
CA LEU A 36 -7.10 -11.16 -5.65
C LEU A 36 -8.12 -11.76 -4.68
N THR A 37 -7.71 -12.05 -3.47
CA THR A 37 -8.58 -12.66 -2.46
C THR A 37 -9.55 -11.59 -1.92
N SER A 38 -10.78 -12.00 -1.57
CA SER A 38 -11.72 -11.10 -0.90
C SER A 38 -11.07 -10.48 0.35
N GLY A 39 -11.05 -9.14 0.41
CA GLY A 39 -10.48 -8.41 1.55
C GLY A 39 -11.07 -8.86 2.88
N ALA A 40 -12.40 -9.03 2.95
CA ALA A 40 -13.07 -9.49 4.16
C ALA A 40 -12.61 -10.90 4.58
N ALA A 41 -12.53 -11.85 3.64
CA ALA A 41 -12.05 -13.21 3.92
C ALA A 41 -10.63 -13.21 4.47
N MET A 42 -9.75 -12.41 3.86
CA MET A 42 -8.37 -12.26 4.30
C MET A 42 -8.28 -11.67 5.72
N ILE A 43 -9.10 -10.68 6.05
CA ILE A 43 -9.14 -10.08 7.39
C ILE A 43 -9.59 -11.11 8.43
N PHE A 44 -10.56 -11.97 8.13
CA PHE A 44 -10.98 -13.02 9.05
C PHE A 44 -9.89 -14.06 9.28
N VAL A 45 -9.12 -14.44 8.25
CA VAL A 45 -7.94 -15.31 8.42
C VAL A 45 -6.92 -14.65 9.35
N TRP A 46 -6.59 -13.39 9.10
CA TRP A 46 -5.70 -12.64 9.98
C TRP A 46 -6.22 -12.53 11.40
N LYS A 47 -7.51 -12.28 11.59
CA LYS A 47 -8.15 -12.23 12.91
C LYS A 47 -7.96 -13.55 13.67
N SER A 48 -8.16 -14.69 12.99
CA SER A 48 -7.94 -16.00 13.58
C SER A 48 -6.47 -16.25 13.93
N LEU A 49 -5.53 -15.85 13.09
CA LEU A 49 -4.09 -15.94 13.35
C LEU A 49 -3.67 -15.07 14.53
N LEU A 50 -4.15 -13.83 14.58
CA LEU A 50 -3.84 -12.89 15.64
C LEU A 50 -4.42 -13.34 17.00
N SER A 51 -5.63 -13.90 17.02
CA SER A 51 -6.24 -14.42 18.23
C SER A 51 -5.53 -15.68 18.78
N ALA A 52 -4.83 -16.43 17.93
CA ALA A 52 -4.02 -17.57 18.36
C ALA A 52 -2.67 -17.14 18.98
N THR A 53 -2.28 -15.88 18.84
CA THR A 53 -1.09 -15.33 19.49
C THR A 53 -1.45 -14.76 20.86
N SER A 54 -0.53 -14.81 21.82
CA SER A 54 -0.71 -14.18 23.14
C SER A 54 -0.63 -12.64 23.12
N LEU A 55 -0.52 -12.04 21.94
CA LEU A 55 -0.44 -10.60 21.76
C LEU A 55 -1.85 -9.99 21.78
N ASN A 56 -2.10 -9.08 22.71
CA ASN A 56 -3.36 -8.30 22.75
C ASN A 56 -3.33 -7.23 21.65
N PHE A 57 -3.83 -7.58 20.46
CA PHE A 57 -3.93 -6.66 19.33
C PHE A 57 -5.06 -5.62 19.45
N ASP A 58 -5.93 -5.78 20.44
CA ASP A 58 -7.10 -4.92 20.65
C ASP A 58 -6.74 -3.61 21.38
N MET A 59 -5.51 -3.47 21.89
CA MET A 59 -5.12 -2.33 22.71
C MET A 59 -3.97 -1.50 22.10
N GLY A 60 -4.22 -0.20 22.00
CA GLY A 60 -3.17 0.81 21.79
C GLY A 60 -2.41 0.68 20.45
N TYR A 61 -1.09 0.69 20.54
CA TYR A 61 -0.21 0.67 19.36
C TYR A 61 -0.12 -0.68 18.66
N THR A 62 -0.43 -1.79 19.33
CA THR A 62 -0.44 -3.12 18.73
C THR A 62 -1.51 -3.26 17.66
N ALA A 63 -2.67 -2.61 17.84
CA ALA A 63 -3.71 -2.50 16.82
C ALA A 63 -3.21 -1.81 15.54
N LEU A 64 -2.45 -0.72 15.68
CA LEU A 64 -1.87 -0.03 14.52
C LEU A 64 -0.89 -0.91 13.75
N VAL A 65 -0.07 -1.68 14.45
CA VAL A 65 0.86 -2.63 13.81
C VAL A 65 0.11 -3.69 13.04
N ALA A 66 -0.96 -4.26 13.60
CA ALA A 66 -1.81 -5.24 12.93
C ALA A 66 -2.47 -4.66 11.67
N ILE A 67 -3.04 -3.45 11.76
CA ILE A 67 -3.65 -2.75 10.62
C ILE A 67 -2.61 -2.53 9.51
N ILE A 68 -1.41 -2.06 9.85
CA ILE A 68 -0.34 -1.81 8.88
C ILE A 68 0.09 -3.13 8.22
N ALA A 69 0.30 -4.20 8.99
CA ALA A 69 0.72 -5.49 8.47
C ALA A 69 -0.30 -6.10 7.49
N ILE A 70 -1.59 -6.10 7.85
CA ILE A 70 -2.66 -6.62 7.00
C ILE A 70 -2.81 -5.78 5.73
N SER A 71 -2.79 -4.46 5.87
CA SER A 71 -2.92 -3.53 4.73
C SER A 71 -1.72 -3.65 3.78
N LEU A 72 -0.50 -3.78 4.32
CA LEU A 72 0.69 -4.05 3.51
C LEU A 72 0.55 -5.35 2.73
N TYR A 73 0.20 -6.43 3.41
CA TYR A 73 0.05 -7.74 2.77
C TYR A 73 -0.95 -7.69 1.60
N GLY A 74 -2.05 -6.96 1.74
CA GLY A 74 -3.05 -6.80 0.69
C GLY A 74 -2.58 -5.96 -0.51
N CYS A 75 -1.78 -4.91 -0.30
CA CYS A 75 -1.37 -3.98 -1.36
C CYS A 75 -0.06 -4.38 -2.08
N LEU A 76 0.79 -5.22 -1.45
CA LEU A 76 2.11 -5.55 -1.97
C LEU A 76 2.09 -6.11 -3.40
N GLY A 77 1.18 -7.04 -3.69
CA GLY A 77 1.09 -7.69 -4.99
C GLY A 77 0.72 -6.72 -6.11
N GLY A 78 -0.29 -5.88 -5.88
CA GLY A 78 -0.73 -4.87 -6.86
C GLY A 78 0.37 -3.84 -7.14
N ASN A 79 0.97 -3.27 -6.11
CA ASN A 79 2.05 -2.30 -6.24
C ASN A 79 3.30 -2.91 -6.89
N MET A 80 3.65 -4.15 -6.55
CA MET A 80 4.73 -4.90 -7.20
C MET A 80 4.49 -5.04 -8.71
N LEU A 81 3.27 -5.36 -9.15
CA LEU A 81 2.96 -5.50 -10.58
C LEU A 81 3.09 -4.17 -11.32
N ILE A 82 2.69 -3.05 -10.71
CA ILE A 82 2.87 -1.72 -11.30
C ILE A 82 4.36 -1.43 -11.51
N TYR A 83 5.20 -1.70 -10.51
CA TYR A 83 6.65 -1.55 -10.66
C TYR A 83 7.24 -2.49 -11.72
N LEU A 84 6.83 -3.75 -11.75
CA LEU A 84 7.29 -4.70 -12.77
C LEU A 84 6.91 -4.25 -14.17
N ALA A 85 5.69 -3.76 -14.39
CA ALA A 85 5.26 -3.21 -15.66
C ALA A 85 6.12 -2.00 -16.07
N ALA A 86 6.37 -1.08 -15.13
CA ALA A 86 7.22 0.07 -15.40
C ALA A 86 8.68 -0.31 -15.70
N MET A 87 9.23 -1.31 -14.99
CA MET A 87 10.58 -1.83 -15.25
C MET A 87 10.72 -2.44 -16.67
N THR A 88 9.66 -3.07 -17.18
CA THR A 88 9.68 -3.63 -18.54
C THR A 88 9.67 -2.55 -19.63
N GLY A 89 9.25 -1.32 -19.30
CA GLY A 89 9.29 -0.18 -20.21
C GLY A 89 10.65 0.53 -20.30
N ILE A 90 11.63 0.17 -19.48
CA ILE A 90 12.97 0.74 -19.52
C ILE A 90 13.76 0.10 -20.68
N ASP A 91 14.35 0.92 -21.56
CA ASP A 91 15.17 0.44 -22.68
C ASP A 91 16.35 -0.39 -22.16
N PRO A 92 16.50 -1.66 -22.61
CA PRO A 92 17.62 -2.50 -22.22
C PRO A 92 19.00 -1.89 -22.53
N LYS A 93 19.12 -1.04 -23.56
CA LYS A 93 20.36 -0.37 -23.92
C LYS A 93 20.96 0.47 -22.81
N VAL A 94 20.12 1.03 -21.94
CA VAL A 94 20.58 1.81 -20.78
C VAL A 94 21.35 0.91 -19.80
N TYR A 95 20.89 -0.32 -19.60
CA TYR A 95 21.58 -1.29 -18.76
C TYR A 95 22.84 -1.87 -19.42
N GLU A 96 22.81 -2.07 -20.74
CA GLU A 96 23.98 -2.53 -21.52
C GLU A 96 25.11 -1.48 -21.46
N ALA A 97 24.79 -0.21 -21.62
CA ALA A 97 25.77 0.88 -21.47
C ALA A 97 26.37 0.90 -20.05
N ALA A 98 25.54 0.79 -19.02
CA ALA A 98 26.00 0.74 -17.65
C ALA A 98 26.83 -0.52 -17.31
N ASP A 99 26.58 -1.66 -18.00
CA ASP A 99 27.40 -2.85 -17.87
C ASP A 99 28.82 -2.62 -18.50
N ILE A 100 28.90 -1.90 -19.63
CA ILE A 100 30.18 -1.50 -20.26
C ILE A 100 30.97 -0.57 -19.35
N ASP A 101 30.29 0.36 -18.67
CA ASP A 101 30.88 1.27 -17.70
C ASP A 101 31.29 0.58 -16.39
N GLY A 102 31.06 -0.73 -16.25
CA GLY A 102 31.42 -1.51 -15.07
C GLY A 102 30.52 -1.29 -13.87
N ALA A 103 29.34 -0.70 -14.05
CA ALA A 103 28.39 -0.45 -12.95
C ALA A 103 27.83 -1.76 -12.38
N SER A 104 27.96 -1.94 -11.06
CA SER A 104 27.36 -3.10 -10.38
C SER A 104 25.83 -3.08 -10.50
N LYS A 105 25.18 -4.25 -10.43
CA LYS A 105 23.71 -4.37 -10.52
C LYS A 105 22.98 -3.56 -9.44
N TRP A 106 23.60 -3.34 -8.29
CA TRP A 106 23.08 -2.46 -7.23
C TRP A 106 23.17 -0.98 -7.62
N ASN A 107 24.28 -0.57 -8.21
CA ASN A 107 24.43 0.80 -8.72
C ASN A 107 23.44 1.09 -9.85
N GLN A 108 23.24 0.13 -10.79
CA GLN A 108 22.21 0.24 -11.83
C GLN A 108 20.82 0.38 -11.24
N PHE A 109 20.51 -0.39 -10.19
CA PHE A 109 19.21 -0.26 -9.51
C PHE A 109 19.01 1.12 -8.91
N LEU A 110 19.97 1.63 -8.13
CA LEU A 110 19.83 2.91 -7.43
C LEU A 110 19.88 4.12 -8.37
N HIS A 111 20.75 4.10 -9.41
CA HIS A 111 21.01 5.28 -10.22
C HIS A 111 20.28 5.27 -11.58
N ILE A 112 19.77 4.12 -12.03
CA ILE A 112 19.03 3.98 -13.28
C ILE A 112 17.59 3.61 -13.00
N THR A 113 17.37 2.44 -12.36
CA THR A 113 16.02 1.90 -12.20
C THR A 113 15.16 2.79 -11.30
N VAL A 114 15.62 3.12 -10.09
CA VAL A 114 14.84 3.92 -9.13
C VAL A 114 14.47 5.31 -9.68
N PRO A 115 15.37 6.08 -10.30
CA PRO A 115 15.01 7.36 -10.91
C PRO A 115 14.01 7.24 -12.07
N LEU A 116 14.16 6.23 -12.93
CA LEU A 116 13.25 6.00 -14.05
C LEU A 116 11.86 5.53 -13.60
N LEU A 117 11.76 4.94 -12.42
CA LEU A 117 10.49 4.52 -11.80
C LEU A 117 9.78 5.65 -11.04
N ARG A 118 10.30 6.87 -11.01
CA ARG A 118 9.66 8.01 -10.32
C ARG A 118 8.18 8.16 -10.65
N PRO A 119 7.74 8.16 -11.92
CA PRO A 119 6.32 8.33 -12.24
C PRO A 119 5.44 7.24 -11.61
N SER A 120 5.89 5.99 -11.65
CA SER A 120 5.17 4.87 -11.03
C SER A 120 5.18 4.95 -9.51
N THR A 121 6.29 5.40 -8.92
CA THR A 121 6.40 5.60 -7.47
C THR A 121 5.43 6.68 -7.00
N TYR A 122 5.29 7.78 -7.73
CA TYR A 122 4.32 8.83 -7.42
C TYR A 122 2.88 8.33 -7.54
N PHE A 123 2.57 7.55 -8.57
CA PHE A 123 1.26 6.95 -8.71
C PHE A 123 0.92 6.04 -7.51
N ILE A 124 1.84 5.15 -7.13
CA ILE A 124 1.69 4.27 -5.97
C ILE A 124 1.59 5.09 -4.67
N PHE A 125 2.43 6.11 -4.52
CA PHE A 125 2.39 7.02 -3.36
C PHE A 125 1.01 7.65 -3.21
N THR A 126 0.51 8.28 -4.28
CA THR A 126 -0.78 8.99 -4.25
C THR A 126 -1.94 8.03 -3.97
N THR A 127 -2.00 6.90 -4.66
CA THR A 127 -3.08 5.92 -4.49
C THR A 127 -3.05 5.26 -3.11
N THR A 128 -1.87 4.92 -2.61
CA THR A 128 -1.71 4.34 -1.27
C THR A 128 -2.02 5.36 -0.17
N LEU A 129 -1.64 6.62 -0.38
CA LEU A 129 -1.94 7.71 0.55
C LEU A 129 -3.46 7.94 0.65
N ILE A 130 -4.15 8.05 -0.48
CA ILE A 130 -5.62 8.16 -0.52
C ILE A 130 -6.26 6.96 0.18
N GLY A 131 -5.84 5.75 -0.15
CA GLY A 131 -6.34 4.52 0.46
C GLY A 131 -6.12 4.46 1.97
N SER A 132 -5.02 5.05 2.48
CA SER A 132 -4.74 5.07 3.92
C SER A 132 -5.75 5.91 4.71
N PHE A 133 -6.29 7.00 4.13
CA PHE A 133 -7.35 7.78 4.74
C PHE A 133 -8.74 7.15 4.63
N GLN A 134 -8.90 6.22 3.69
CA GLN A 134 -10.15 5.52 3.41
C GLN A 134 -10.20 4.11 4.02
N LEU A 135 -9.27 3.75 4.88
CA LEU A 135 -9.24 2.46 5.56
C LEU A 135 -10.53 2.24 6.38
N PHE A 136 -11.31 1.24 6.00
CA PHE A 136 -12.55 0.86 6.68
C PHE A 136 -12.54 -0.62 7.08
N ASP A 137 -12.41 -1.52 6.10
CA ASP A 137 -12.64 -2.95 6.27
C ASP A 137 -11.77 -3.57 7.37
N VAL A 138 -10.46 -3.26 7.37
CA VAL A 138 -9.51 -3.82 8.33
C VAL A 138 -9.88 -3.41 9.76
N ILE A 139 -10.17 -2.12 9.98
CA ILE A 139 -10.49 -1.59 11.29
C ILE A 139 -11.84 -2.14 11.79
N TYR A 140 -12.85 -2.11 10.92
CA TYR A 140 -14.21 -2.51 11.28
C TYR A 140 -14.35 -4.02 11.52
N LEU A 141 -13.82 -4.85 10.62
CA LEU A 141 -13.93 -6.31 10.71
C LEU A 141 -13.05 -6.92 11.81
N LEU A 142 -11.92 -6.30 12.12
CA LEU A 142 -11.14 -6.69 13.30
C LEU A 142 -11.82 -6.29 14.62
N GLY A 143 -12.79 -5.38 14.60
CA GLY A 143 -13.46 -4.88 15.81
C GLY A 143 -12.70 -3.77 16.52
N LEU A 144 -11.76 -3.11 15.85
CA LEU A 144 -10.89 -2.08 16.42
C LEU A 144 -11.51 -0.69 16.47
N TYR A 145 -12.78 -0.55 16.12
CA TYR A 145 -13.50 0.74 16.06
C TYR A 145 -13.73 1.39 17.44
N ASN A 146 -13.55 0.65 18.54
CA ASN A 146 -13.57 1.21 19.89
C ASN A 146 -12.18 1.65 20.39
N ASN A 147 -11.15 1.51 19.57
CA ASN A 147 -9.79 1.91 19.91
C ASN A 147 -9.51 3.32 19.37
N ASP A 148 -9.43 4.30 20.25
CA ASP A 148 -9.22 5.71 19.88
C ASP A 148 -7.97 5.96 19.03
N LYS A 149 -6.96 5.08 19.11
CA LYS A 149 -5.73 5.19 18.33
C LYS A 149 -5.81 4.54 16.96
N ALA A 150 -6.80 3.71 16.69
CA ALA A 150 -6.93 2.91 15.48
C ALA A 150 -8.13 3.30 14.61
N ILE A 151 -8.95 4.24 15.04
CA ILE A 151 -10.14 4.67 14.31
C ILE A 151 -9.77 5.50 13.07
N SER A 152 -10.41 5.22 11.94
CA SER A 152 -10.28 6.02 10.71
C SER A 152 -11.47 6.97 10.53
N PRO A 153 -11.32 8.06 9.75
CA PRO A 153 -12.44 8.95 9.43
C PRO A 153 -13.63 8.21 8.80
N VAL A 154 -13.38 7.24 7.93
CA VAL A 154 -14.45 6.48 7.25
C VAL A 154 -15.21 5.60 8.23
N VAL A 155 -14.53 4.96 9.19
CA VAL A 155 -15.19 4.19 10.24
C VAL A 155 -16.07 5.11 11.08
N GLN A 156 -15.61 6.31 11.43
CA GLN A 156 -16.40 7.28 12.20
C GLN A 156 -17.63 7.77 11.43
N ILE A 157 -17.51 7.99 10.12
CA ILE A 157 -18.64 8.33 9.25
C ILE A 157 -19.68 7.21 9.29
N TYR A 158 -19.24 5.97 9.14
CA TYR A 158 -20.12 4.80 9.18
C TYR A 158 -20.83 4.65 10.54
N LEU A 159 -20.12 4.79 11.65
CA LEU A 159 -20.70 4.71 12.99
C LEU A 159 -21.74 5.82 13.21
N SER A 160 -21.46 7.05 12.76
CA SER A 160 -22.41 8.16 12.83
C SER A 160 -23.69 7.87 12.03
N ALA A 161 -23.59 7.25 10.86
CA ALA A 161 -24.74 6.84 10.07
C ALA A 161 -25.54 5.73 10.77
N LYS A 162 -24.86 4.77 11.41
CA LYS A 162 -25.47 3.68 12.19
C LYS A 162 -26.24 4.23 13.42
N GLU A 163 -25.77 5.34 14.00
CA GLU A 163 -26.44 6.05 15.09
C GLU A 163 -27.53 7.01 14.60
N LEU A 164 -27.88 6.98 13.31
CA LEU A 164 -28.88 7.87 12.67
C LEU A 164 -28.46 9.37 12.69
N ARG A 165 -27.19 9.68 12.94
CA ARG A 165 -26.62 11.04 12.96
C ARG A 165 -26.17 11.44 11.54
N PHE A 166 -27.06 11.37 10.57
CA PHE A 166 -26.74 11.57 9.15
C PHE A 166 -26.14 12.94 8.84
N GLY A 167 -26.61 14.00 9.48
CA GLY A 167 -26.06 15.35 9.28
C GLY A 167 -24.59 15.45 9.65
N TYR A 168 -24.20 14.84 10.78
CA TYR A 168 -22.82 14.81 11.23
C TYR A 168 -21.96 13.92 10.32
N GLY A 169 -22.43 12.72 9.97
CA GLY A 169 -21.74 11.82 9.05
C GLY A 169 -21.50 12.43 7.66
N SER A 170 -22.51 13.15 7.14
CA SER A 170 -22.40 13.86 5.85
C SER A 170 -21.37 14.99 5.90
N ALA A 171 -21.38 15.77 6.98
CA ALA A 171 -20.40 16.84 7.17
C ALA A 171 -18.96 16.28 7.21
N MET A 172 -18.72 15.19 7.97
CA MET A 172 -17.42 14.53 8.01
C MET A 172 -17.00 14.00 6.63
N SER A 173 -17.92 13.45 5.85
CA SER A 173 -17.65 12.96 4.48
C SER A 173 -17.18 14.07 3.56
N VAL A 174 -17.82 15.24 3.62
CA VAL A 174 -17.40 16.43 2.84
C VAL A 174 -16.03 16.92 3.26
N VAL A 175 -15.77 17.00 4.55
CA VAL A 175 -14.46 17.40 5.08
C VAL A 175 -13.36 16.42 4.61
N LEU A 176 -13.61 15.11 4.71
CA LEU A 176 -12.66 14.09 4.24
C LEU A 176 -12.42 14.21 2.73
N PHE A 177 -13.47 14.41 1.94
CA PHE A 177 -13.35 14.62 0.49
C PHE A 177 -12.46 15.81 0.15
N VAL A 178 -12.71 16.98 0.76
CA VAL A 178 -11.93 18.19 0.54
C VAL A 178 -10.47 17.98 0.96
N PHE A 179 -10.25 17.32 2.09
CA PHE A 179 -8.90 17.01 2.59
C PHE A 179 -8.13 16.11 1.63
N ILE A 180 -8.73 15.02 1.15
CA ILE A 180 -8.11 14.12 0.17
C ILE A 180 -7.85 14.85 -1.15
N MET A 181 -8.78 15.68 -1.60
CA MET A 181 -8.63 16.49 -2.81
C MET A 181 -7.42 17.43 -2.72
N ILE A 182 -7.28 18.15 -1.61
CA ILE A 182 -6.15 19.05 -1.38
C ILE A 182 -4.83 18.28 -1.41
N ILE A 183 -4.72 17.16 -0.69
CA ILE A 183 -3.52 16.32 -0.68
C ILE A 183 -3.21 15.82 -2.09
N THR A 184 -4.21 15.37 -2.83
CA THR A 184 -4.02 14.86 -4.19
C THR A 184 -3.49 15.95 -5.12
N VAL A 185 -4.05 17.16 -5.04
CA VAL A 185 -3.56 18.31 -5.84
C VAL A 185 -2.12 18.65 -5.47
N ILE A 186 -1.81 18.71 -4.18
CA ILE A 186 -0.46 19.00 -3.70
C ILE A 186 0.52 17.95 -4.22
N THR A 187 0.21 16.65 -4.10
CA THR A 187 1.08 15.58 -4.60
C THR A 187 1.28 15.66 -6.12
N GLN A 188 0.26 16.03 -6.89
CA GLN A 188 0.39 16.20 -8.33
C GLN A 188 1.28 17.38 -8.73
N LEU A 189 1.31 18.46 -7.96
CA LEU A 189 2.19 19.60 -8.21
C LEU A 189 3.67 19.22 -8.05
N PHE A 190 4.00 18.41 -7.04
CA PHE A 190 5.37 17.90 -6.84
C PHE A 190 5.85 16.91 -7.90
N VAL A 191 4.93 16.34 -8.69
CA VAL A 191 5.27 15.37 -9.76
C VAL A 191 5.62 16.07 -11.07
N LYS A 192 5.11 17.28 -11.28
CA LYS A 192 5.31 18.02 -12.53
C LYS A 192 6.66 18.73 -12.61
N GLU A 193 7.40 18.82 -11.51
CA GLU A 193 8.79 19.29 -11.44
C GLU A 193 9.77 18.09 -11.48
#